data_0a8bef25f46151c709208ce21a100573
#
_entry.id   0a8bef25f46151c709208ce21a100573
#
_cell.length_a   1.000
_cell.length_b   1.000
_cell.length_c   1.000
_cell.angle_alpha   90.00
_cell.angle_beta   90.00
_cell.angle_gamma   90.00
#
_symmetry.space_group_name_H-M   'P 1'
#
loop_
_entity.id
_entity.type
_entity.pdbx_description
1 polymer ?
#
loop_
_entity_poly.entity_id
_entity_poly.type
_entity_poly.pdbx_seq_one_letter_code
_entity_poly.pdbx_strand_id
1 'polypeptide(L)'
;VIVLKKFIFKDTEKNTETVLPVTPPSFEVSHGINVETINIHTLGDVNLPGYGTLATIKIDCTFPAQKYNFVQAGAKIDPYGYVKKFKNWSDNHTILRFIVSDTSVNIPVFVQEITYGERDGTGDVYASITLREHRELTVIQTKKTGNSTRKSEKRSVSIQNYTIKKGDTLSAICRKYYGDSSLYKKLASYNNIKNPNLIIAGKTIKLPDKSLL
;
A
#
# COMPACT_ATOMS: atom_id res chain seq x y z
N VAL A 1 -23.75 -2.98 -36.89
CA VAL A 1 -23.77 -4.12 -35.96
C VAL A 1 -23.52 -3.54 -34.58
N ILE A 2 -24.50 -3.66 -33.67
CA ILE A 2 -24.31 -3.23 -32.28
C ILE A 2 -23.44 -4.30 -31.61
N VAL A 3 -22.21 -3.95 -31.27
CA VAL A 3 -21.32 -4.82 -30.49
C VAL A 3 -21.67 -4.63 -29.03
N LEU A 4 -22.22 -5.66 -28.39
CA LEU A 4 -22.51 -5.63 -26.96
C LEU A 4 -21.21 -5.67 -26.16
N LYS A 5 -21.08 -4.81 -25.15
CA LYS A 5 -19.92 -4.79 -24.25
C LYS A 5 -19.81 -6.10 -23.47
N LYS A 6 -18.58 -6.56 -23.29
CA LYS A 6 -18.28 -7.73 -22.47
C LYS A 6 -17.79 -7.28 -21.09
N PHE A 7 -18.35 -7.88 -20.07
CA PHE A 7 -17.95 -7.70 -18.69
C PHE A 7 -17.16 -8.93 -18.26
N ILE A 8 -15.89 -8.72 -18.00
CA ILE A 8 -14.91 -9.79 -17.83
C ILE A 8 -14.34 -9.72 -16.41
N PHE A 9 -14.36 -10.84 -15.71
CA PHE A 9 -13.72 -11.04 -14.42
C PHE A 9 -12.57 -12.02 -14.59
N LYS A 10 -11.36 -11.57 -14.42
CA LYS A 10 -10.17 -12.39 -14.51
C LYS A 10 -9.62 -12.64 -13.11
N ASP A 11 -9.60 -13.90 -12.70
CA ASP A 11 -8.91 -14.34 -11.48
C ASP A 11 -7.40 -14.33 -11.75
N THR A 12 -6.67 -13.49 -11.02
CA THR A 12 -5.24 -13.29 -11.24
C THR A 12 -4.39 -14.45 -10.72
N GLU A 13 -4.87 -15.17 -9.71
CA GLU A 13 -4.15 -16.32 -9.13
C GLU A 13 -4.33 -17.58 -9.98
N LYS A 14 -5.57 -17.88 -10.37
CA LYS A 14 -5.89 -19.08 -11.14
C LYS A 14 -5.79 -18.89 -12.65
N ASN A 15 -5.53 -17.65 -13.10
CA ASN A 15 -5.52 -17.26 -14.52
C ASN A 15 -6.78 -17.71 -15.28
N THR A 16 -7.94 -17.70 -14.60
CA THR A 16 -9.23 -18.05 -15.20
C THR A 16 -10.03 -16.80 -15.48
N GLU A 17 -10.75 -16.83 -16.60
CA GLU A 17 -11.57 -15.71 -17.06
C GLU A 17 -13.05 -16.09 -17.03
N THR A 18 -13.89 -15.16 -16.62
CA THR A 18 -15.33 -15.32 -16.60
C THR A 18 -15.97 -14.10 -17.24
N VAL A 19 -16.70 -14.33 -18.30
CA VAL A 19 -17.50 -13.30 -18.95
C VAL A 19 -18.94 -13.41 -18.45
N LEU A 20 -19.59 -12.28 -18.16
CA LEU A 20 -21.01 -12.29 -17.79
C LEU A 20 -21.84 -12.81 -18.95
N PRO A 21 -22.83 -13.70 -18.70
CA PRO A 21 -23.65 -14.31 -19.75
C PRO A 21 -24.56 -13.31 -20.46
N VAL A 22 -25.01 -12.30 -19.74
CA VAL A 22 -25.81 -11.19 -20.27
C VAL A 22 -25.09 -9.90 -19.99
N THR A 23 -25.03 -9.02 -20.97
CA THR A 23 -24.48 -7.67 -20.82
C THR A 23 -25.34 -6.88 -19.84
N PRO A 24 -24.79 -6.40 -18.72
CA PRO A 24 -25.50 -5.54 -17.78
C PRO A 24 -26.07 -4.28 -18.48
N PRO A 25 -27.29 -3.88 -18.15
CA PRO A 25 -27.91 -2.68 -18.74
C PRO A 25 -27.18 -1.40 -18.31
N SER A 26 -26.59 -1.42 -17.11
CA SER A 26 -25.83 -0.31 -16.54
C SER A 26 -24.74 -0.81 -15.59
N PHE A 27 -23.73 0.00 -15.39
CA PHE A 27 -22.76 -0.14 -14.31
C PHE A 27 -22.35 1.24 -13.86
N GLU A 28 -22.03 1.36 -12.58
CA GLU A 28 -21.60 2.62 -11.98
C GLU A 28 -20.23 2.42 -11.34
N VAL A 29 -19.31 3.34 -11.62
CA VAL A 29 -18.00 3.40 -10.97
C VAL A 29 -17.95 4.68 -10.16
N SER A 30 -17.97 4.57 -8.85
CA SER A 30 -17.90 5.69 -7.92
C SER A 30 -16.52 5.74 -7.29
N HIS A 31 -15.83 6.87 -7.43
CA HIS A 31 -14.58 7.14 -6.73
C HIS A 31 -14.53 8.62 -6.36
N GLY A 32 -13.75 8.96 -5.38
CA GLY A 32 -13.65 10.33 -4.90
C GLY A 32 -12.39 10.57 -4.07
N ILE A 33 -12.38 11.68 -3.39
CA ILE A 33 -11.36 12.04 -2.39
C ILE A 33 -12.07 12.34 -1.07
N ASN A 34 -11.41 12.04 0.04
CA ASN A 34 -11.85 12.57 1.33
C ASN A 34 -11.52 14.06 1.36
N VAL A 35 -12.51 14.90 1.67
CA VAL A 35 -12.34 16.34 1.85
C VAL A 35 -12.70 16.66 3.28
N GLU A 36 -11.76 17.23 4.02
CA GLU A 36 -11.99 17.76 5.36
C GLU A 36 -12.13 19.27 5.26
N THR A 37 -13.18 19.83 5.87
CA THR A 37 -13.40 21.27 5.89
C THR A 37 -13.05 21.80 7.27
N ILE A 38 -12.19 22.81 7.32
CA ILE A 38 -11.86 23.51 8.55
C ILE A 38 -12.33 24.97 8.46
N ASN A 39 -12.90 25.46 9.54
CA ASN A 39 -13.29 26.87 9.65
C ASN A 39 -12.13 27.68 10.26
N ILE A 40 -11.67 28.70 9.53
CA ILE A 40 -10.64 29.62 9.99
C ILE A 40 -11.31 30.97 10.27
N HIS A 41 -11.17 31.47 11.49
CA HIS A 41 -11.88 32.63 12.04
C HIS A 41 -11.92 33.86 11.11
N THR A 42 -10.89 34.12 10.33
CA THR A 42 -10.84 35.31 9.44
C THR A 42 -11.03 34.99 7.95
N LEU A 43 -10.95 33.70 7.57
CA LEU A 43 -10.99 33.26 6.17
C LEU A 43 -12.28 32.50 5.82
N GLY A 44 -13.03 32.05 6.82
CA GLY A 44 -14.18 31.15 6.64
C GLY A 44 -13.77 29.69 6.45
N ASP A 45 -14.59 28.94 5.73
CA ASP A 45 -14.37 27.52 5.50
C ASP A 45 -13.32 27.27 4.43
N VAL A 46 -12.33 26.44 4.77
CA VAL A 46 -11.25 26.03 3.87
C VAL A 46 -11.26 24.50 3.73
N ASN A 47 -11.27 24.02 2.49
CA ASN A 47 -11.23 22.60 2.20
C ASN A 47 -9.78 22.11 2.21
N LEU A 48 -9.54 21.05 2.97
CA LEU A 48 -8.29 20.29 2.96
C LEU A 48 -8.51 19.01 2.11
N PRO A 49 -7.97 18.96 0.88
CA PRO A 49 -8.07 17.73 0.08
C PRO A 49 -7.25 16.62 0.72
N GLY A 50 -7.91 15.52 1.03
CA GLY A 50 -7.30 14.31 1.56
C GLY A 50 -6.96 13.29 0.48
N TYR A 51 -6.80 12.04 0.88
CA TYR A 51 -6.45 10.94 -0.02
C TYR A 51 -7.66 10.45 -0.81
N GLY A 52 -7.41 9.91 -2.01
CA GLY A 52 -8.44 9.27 -2.84
C GLY A 52 -9.08 8.07 -2.14
N THR A 53 -10.41 7.97 -2.21
CA THR A 53 -11.14 6.80 -1.73
C THR A 53 -11.00 5.64 -2.73
N LEU A 54 -11.20 4.42 -2.23
CA LEU A 54 -11.24 3.24 -3.11
C LEU A 54 -12.52 3.27 -3.95
N ALA A 55 -12.41 2.97 -5.24
CA ALA A 55 -13.56 2.89 -6.12
C ALA A 55 -14.53 1.78 -5.68
N THR A 56 -15.82 2.09 -5.80
CA THR A 56 -16.91 1.12 -5.63
C THR A 56 -17.62 0.97 -6.97
N ILE A 57 -17.85 -0.26 -7.39
CA ILE A 57 -18.50 -0.55 -8.66
C ILE A 57 -19.77 -1.35 -8.38
N LYS A 58 -20.91 -0.87 -8.87
CA LYS A 58 -22.20 -1.58 -8.79
C LYS A 58 -22.62 -2.04 -10.16
N ILE A 59 -23.05 -3.30 -10.24
CA ILE A 59 -23.43 -3.94 -11.49
C ILE A 59 -24.69 -4.78 -11.23
N ASP A 60 -25.72 -4.55 -12.03
CA ASP A 60 -26.90 -5.39 -12.04
C ASP A 60 -26.79 -6.43 -13.16
N CYS A 61 -26.79 -7.70 -12.77
CA CYS A 61 -26.55 -8.85 -13.65
C CYS A 61 -27.79 -9.71 -13.78
N THR A 62 -27.95 -10.33 -14.94
CA THR A 62 -28.93 -11.40 -15.15
C THR A 62 -28.19 -12.68 -15.52
N PHE A 63 -28.47 -13.75 -14.79
CA PHE A 63 -27.94 -15.08 -15.06
C PHE A 63 -29.07 -15.94 -15.64
N PRO A 64 -29.02 -16.28 -16.93
CA PRO A 64 -30.14 -16.92 -17.63
C PRO A 64 -30.19 -18.42 -17.32
N ALA A 65 -31.42 -18.93 -17.09
CA ALA A 65 -31.72 -20.36 -16.96
C ALA A 65 -31.91 -21.04 -18.32
N GLN A 66 -32.10 -20.24 -19.37
CA GLN A 66 -32.32 -20.75 -20.75
C GLN A 66 -31.58 -19.90 -21.77
N LYS A 67 -31.50 -20.39 -22.99
CA LYS A 67 -30.77 -19.70 -24.06
C LYS A 67 -31.64 -18.60 -24.69
N TYR A 68 -31.25 -17.35 -24.48
CA TYR A 68 -31.83 -16.19 -25.12
C TYR A 68 -30.93 -15.65 -26.25
N ASN A 69 -31.50 -14.89 -27.18
CA ASN A 69 -30.73 -14.28 -28.28
C ASN A 69 -29.70 -13.22 -27.84
N PHE A 70 -29.87 -12.67 -26.65
CA PHE A 70 -28.98 -11.67 -26.06
C PHE A 70 -27.90 -12.27 -25.15
N VAL A 71 -27.89 -13.60 -24.99
CA VAL A 71 -26.86 -14.28 -24.21
C VAL A 71 -25.57 -14.32 -25.02
N GLN A 72 -24.46 -13.96 -24.37
CA GLN A 72 -23.12 -13.97 -24.96
C GLN A 72 -22.76 -15.37 -25.48
N ALA A 73 -22.17 -15.41 -26.69
CA ALA A 73 -21.73 -16.67 -27.28
C ALA A 73 -20.72 -17.40 -26.38
N GLY A 74 -20.98 -18.70 -26.13
CA GLY A 74 -20.12 -19.52 -25.26
C GLY A 74 -20.40 -19.39 -23.75
N ALA A 75 -21.37 -18.56 -23.34
CA ALA A 75 -21.78 -18.49 -21.94
C ALA A 75 -22.48 -19.78 -21.49
N LYS A 76 -22.20 -20.21 -20.27
CA LYS A 76 -22.87 -21.35 -19.64
C LYS A 76 -24.26 -20.91 -19.16
N ILE A 77 -25.27 -21.79 -19.38
CA ILE A 77 -26.62 -21.59 -18.90
C ILE A 77 -26.73 -22.31 -17.55
N ASP A 78 -26.22 -21.66 -16.49
CA ASP A 78 -26.23 -22.18 -15.13
C ASP A 78 -26.27 -20.97 -14.17
N PRO A 79 -27.48 -20.44 -13.88
CA PRO A 79 -27.60 -19.22 -13.08
C PRO A 79 -27.00 -19.36 -11.67
N TYR A 80 -27.27 -20.46 -10.98
CA TYR A 80 -26.72 -20.69 -9.65
C TYR A 80 -25.23 -21.03 -9.65
N GLY A 81 -24.68 -21.53 -10.75
CA GLY A 81 -23.25 -21.70 -10.94
C GLY A 81 -22.52 -20.37 -10.94
N TYR A 82 -23.08 -19.33 -11.56
CA TYR A 82 -22.54 -17.96 -11.47
C TYR A 82 -22.63 -17.41 -10.06
N VAL A 83 -23.79 -17.53 -9.40
CA VAL A 83 -23.99 -17.10 -8.02
C VAL A 83 -22.94 -17.75 -7.09
N LYS A 84 -22.80 -19.08 -7.18
CA LYS A 84 -21.81 -19.83 -6.39
C LYS A 84 -20.39 -19.34 -6.64
N LYS A 85 -20.07 -19.01 -7.89
CA LYS A 85 -18.74 -18.51 -8.26
C LYS A 85 -18.47 -17.15 -7.63
N PHE A 86 -19.39 -16.21 -7.70
CA PHE A 86 -19.26 -14.90 -7.08
C PHE A 86 -19.21 -14.97 -5.56
N LYS A 87 -20.02 -15.83 -4.94
CA LYS A 87 -19.94 -16.11 -3.49
C LYS A 87 -18.57 -16.64 -3.09
N ASN A 88 -18.05 -17.64 -3.82
CA ASN A 88 -16.72 -18.18 -3.54
C ASN A 88 -15.62 -17.12 -3.67
N TRP A 89 -15.71 -16.21 -4.63
CA TRP A 89 -14.77 -15.10 -4.77
C TRP A 89 -14.87 -14.11 -3.59
N SER A 90 -16.09 -13.86 -3.11
CA SER A 90 -16.32 -13.02 -1.93
C SER A 90 -15.76 -13.67 -0.67
N ASP A 91 -16.12 -14.95 -0.41
CA ASP A 91 -15.72 -15.70 0.79
C ASP A 91 -14.19 -15.88 0.87
N ASN A 92 -13.55 -16.12 -0.27
CA ASN A 92 -12.09 -16.30 -0.35
C ASN A 92 -11.31 -14.99 -0.53
N HIS A 93 -11.97 -13.84 -0.56
CA HIS A 93 -11.35 -12.52 -0.79
C HIS A 93 -10.48 -12.49 -2.06
N THR A 94 -10.93 -13.22 -3.10
CA THR A 94 -10.15 -13.36 -4.35
C THR A 94 -10.04 -12.02 -5.06
N ILE A 95 -8.80 -11.65 -5.41
CA ILE A 95 -8.53 -10.43 -6.18
C ILE A 95 -8.78 -10.74 -7.65
N LEU A 96 -9.73 -10.01 -8.22
CA LEU A 96 -10.14 -10.13 -9.60
C LEU A 96 -9.71 -8.90 -10.40
N ARG A 97 -9.45 -9.08 -11.67
CA ARG A 97 -9.33 -7.98 -12.62
C ARG A 97 -10.68 -7.79 -13.30
N PHE A 98 -11.33 -6.67 -13.00
CA PHE A 98 -12.61 -6.31 -13.65
C PHE A 98 -12.34 -5.46 -14.89
N ILE A 99 -12.80 -5.95 -16.03
CA ILE A 99 -12.56 -5.33 -17.34
C ILE A 99 -13.89 -5.18 -18.06
N VAL A 100 -14.14 -3.99 -18.60
CA VAL A 100 -15.28 -3.75 -19.51
C VAL A 100 -14.73 -3.45 -20.89
N SER A 101 -15.13 -4.29 -21.89
CA SER A 101 -14.64 -4.10 -23.26
C SER A 101 -15.01 -2.71 -23.78
N ASP A 102 -14.20 -2.18 -24.70
CA ASP A 102 -14.39 -0.87 -25.32
C ASP A 102 -14.51 0.30 -24.34
N THR A 103 -13.87 0.17 -23.16
CA THR A 103 -13.76 1.23 -22.16
C THR A 103 -12.36 1.22 -21.51
N SER A 104 -12.04 2.27 -20.79
CA SER A 104 -10.82 2.35 -19.98
C SER A 104 -10.93 1.60 -18.63
N VAL A 105 -12.05 0.94 -18.36
CA VAL A 105 -12.29 0.25 -17.08
C VAL A 105 -11.49 -1.05 -17.05
N ASN A 106 -10.44 -1.05 -16.24
CA ASN A 106 -9.58 -2.20 -15.98
C ASN A 106 -8.99 -2.08 -14.57
N ILE A 107 -9.75 -2.52 -13.57
CA ILE A 107 -9.52 -2.22 -12.16
C ILE A 107 -9.36 -3.52 -11.38
N PRO A 108 -8.34 -3.65 -10.52
CA PRO A 108 -8.26 -4.75 -9.57
C PRO A 108 -9.34 -4.57 -8.49
N VAL A 109 -10.15 -5.58 -8.28
CA VAL A 109 -11.31 -5.53 -7.38
C VAL A 109 -11.45 -6.82 -6.59
N PHE A 110 -12.21 -6.78 -5.51
CA PHE A 110 -12.79 -7.97 -4.88
C PHE A 110 -14.31 -7.82 -4.79
N VAL A 111 -15.01 -8.95 -4.69
CA VAL A 111 -16.46 -8.97 -4.53
C VAL A 111 -16.79 -8.64 -3.07
N GLN A 112 -17.34 -7.45 -2.85
CA GLN A 112 -17.73 -6.99 -1.51
C GLN A 112 -19.06 -7.59 -1.11
N GLU A 113 -20.04 -7.61 -2.04
CA GLU A 113 -21.39 -8.06 -1.75
C GLU A 113 -22.02 -8.60 -3.04
N ILE A 114 -22.86 -9.63 -2.89
CA ILE A 114 -23.76 -10.12 -3.92
C ILE A 114 -25.15 -10.35 -3.34
N THR A 115 -26.14 -9.66 -3.90
CA THR A 115 -27.56 -9.88 -3.62
C THR A 115 -28.19 -10.51 -4.84
N TYR A 116 -28.95 -11.59 -4.70
CA TYR A 116 -29.52 -12.30 -5.82
C TYR A 116 -30.91 -12.87 -5.48
N GLY A 117 -31.69 -13.08 -6.51
CA GLY A 117 -33.03 -13.68 -6.39
C GLY A 117 -33.69 -13.93 -7.76
N GLU A 118 -34.74 -14.69 -7.74
CA GLU A 118 -35.63 -14.92 -8.89
C GLU A 118 -36.84 -13.96 -8.80
N ARG A 119 -37.36 -13.51 -9.94
CA ARG A 119 -38.46 -12.52 -9.96
C ARG A 119 -39.70 -12.95 -10.71
N ASP A 120 -39.57 -13.70 -11.78
CA ASP A 120 -40.60 -13.90 -12.79
C ASP A 120 -40.95 -15.37 -13.07
N GLY A 121 -40.41 -16.31 -12.28
CA GLY A 121 -40.67 -17.75 -12.40
C GLY A 121 -40.03 -18.39 -13.62
N THR A 122 -39.15 -17.68 -14.36
CA THR A 122 -38.43 -18.23 -15.51
C THR A 122 -37.25 -19.10 -15.10
N GLY A 123 -36.88 -19.04 -13.82
CA GLY A 123 -35.65 -19.64 -13.26
C GLY A 123 -34.41 -18.77 -13.51
N ASP A 124 -34.56 -17.62 -14.15
CA ASP A 124 -33.46 -16.67 -14.31
C ASP A 124 -33.15 -16.01 -12.95
N VAL A 125 -31.87 -15.85 -12.67
CA VAL A 125 -31.41 -15.20 -11.43
C VAL A 125 -30.95 -13.78 -11.74
N TYR A 126 -31.54 -12.84 -11.04
CA TYR A 126 -31.17 -11.43 -11.05
C TYR A 126 -30.23 -11.18 -9.85
N ALA A 127 -29.07 -10.61 -10.11
CA ALA A 127 -28.08 -10.35 -9.07
C ALA A 127 -27.56 -8.92 -9.15
N SER A 128 -27.45 -8.29 -8.00
CA SER A 128 -26.72 -7.03 -7.83
C SER A 128 -25.39 -7.32 -7.16
N ILE A 129 -24.31 -6.92 -7.81
CA ILE A 129 -22.93 -7.19 -7.37
C ILE A 129 -22.25 -5.88 -7.06
N THR A 130 -21.74 -5.76 -5.85
CA THR A 130 -20.91 -4.64 -5.43
C THR A 130 -19.47 -5.09 -5.37
N LEU A 131 -18.62 -4.42 -6.17
CA LEU A 131 -17.19 -4.63 -6.20
C LEU A 131 -16.49 -3.46 -5.52
N ARG A 132 -15.39 -3.75 -4.85
CA ARG A 132 -14.52 -2.73 -4.24
C ARG A 132 -13.14 -2.79 -4.86
N GLU A 133 -12.59 -1.62 -5.21
CA GLU A 133 -11.20 -1.52 -5.69
C GLU A 133 -10.25 -2.15 -4.67
N HIS A 134 -9.34 -2.98 -5.17
CA HIS A 134 -8.19 -3.45 -4.41
C HIS A 134 -6.98 -2.60 -4.77
N ARG A 135 -6.34 -2.03 -3.75
CA ARG A 135 -5.10 -1.26 -3.92
C ARG A 135 -3.99 -1.95 -3.15
N GLU A 136 -2.96 -2.36 -3.87
CA GLU A 136 -1.77 -2.93 -3.24
C GLU A 136 -1.04 -1.86 -2.43
N LEU A 137 -0.67 -2.22 -1.20
CA LEU A 137 0.18 -1.39 -0.36
C LEU A 137 1.63 -1.51 -0.85
N THR A 138 2.04 -0.64 -1.75
CA THR A 138 3.45 -0.50 -2.08
C THR A 138 4.13 0.22 -0.92
N VAL A 139 4.83 -0.51 -0.06
CA VAL A 139 5.71 0.09 0.95
C VAL A 139 6.84 0.77 0.20
N ILE A 140 6.71 2.07 -0.03
CA ILE A 140 7.82 2.89 -0.51
C ILE A 140 8.86 2.90 0.61
N GLN A 141 9.88 2.06 0.50
CA GLN A 141 11.09 2.24 1.28
C GLN A 141 11.71 3.57 0.81
N THR A 142 11.36 4.65 1.46
CA THR A 142 12.06 5.91 1.28
C THR A 142 13.50 5.70 1.68
N LYS A 143 14.40 5.57 0.69
CA LYS A 143 15.83 5.79 0.91
C LYS A 143 15.93 7.18 1.52
N LYS A 144 16.36 7.25 2.79
CA LYS A 144 16.63 8.51 3.47
C LYS A 144 17.65 9.29 2.68
N THR A 145 17.21 10.26 1.91
CA THR A 145 18.06 11.31 1.39
C THR A 145 17.65 12.59 2.11
N GLY A 146 18.50 13.05 3.00
CA GLY A 146 18.60 14.43 3.44
C GLY A 146 17.62 14.94 4.49
N ASN A 147 18.15 15.17 5.69
CA ASN A 147 17.85 16.23 6.66
C ASN A 147 16.40 16.65 6.91
N SER A 148 15.77 16.11 7.95
CA SER A 148 14.97 16.90 8.88
C SER A 148 14.86 16.18 10.23
N THR A 149 15.23 16.90 11.24
CA THR A 149 15.41 16.51 12.62
C THR A 149 14.06 16.20 13.30
N ARG A 150 13.80 14.95 13.66
CA ARG A 150 13.08 14.61 14.90
C ARG A 150 13.46 13.20 15.34
N LYS A 151 14.15 13.14 16.48
CA LYS A 151 14.71 11.94 17.08
C LYS A 151 13.63 11.05 17.69
N SER A 152 13.61 9.78 17.29
CA SER A 152 13.43 8.68 18.24
C SER A 152 14.42 7.58 17.86
N GLU A 153 15.40 7.39 18.71
CA GLU A 153 16.58 6.57 18.44
C GLU A 153 16.33 5.11 18.80
N LYS A 154 16.55 4.22 17.79
CA LYS A 154 17.21 2.94 18.08
C LYS A 154 18.67 3.10 17.66
N ARG A 155 19.57 3.19 18.65
CA ARG A 155 21.01 3.36 18.46
C ARG A 155 21.61 2.15 17.76
N SER A 156 22.07 2.33 16.53
CA SER A 156 23.12 1.49 15.99
C SER A 156 24.46 2.02 16.53
N VAL A 157 25.19 1.19 17.23
CA VAL A 157 26.53 1.52 17.79
C VAL A 157 27.47 1.74 16.61
N SER A 158 27.74 3.00 16.27
CA SER A 158 28.70 3.35 15.22
C SER A 158 30.05 3.65 15.86
N ILE A 159 31.04 2.78 15.64
CA ILE A 159 32.42 3.03 16.00
C ILE A 159 33.04 3.85 14.86
N GLN A 160 33.46 5.08 15.15
CA GLN A 160 34.18 5.92 14.22
C GLN A 160 35.69 5.82 14.45
N ASN A 161 36.49 5.77 13.40
CA ASN A 161 37.96 5.84 13.49
C ASN A 161 38.39 7.31 13.34
N TYR A 162 39.25 7.77 14.25
CA TYR A 162 39.81 9.12 14.22
C TYR A 162 41.33 9.09 14.22
N THR A 163 41.94 9.73 13.23
CA THR A 163 43.40 9.87 13.13
C THR A 163 43.83 11.12 13.91
N ILE A 164 44.65 10.93 14.89
CA ILE A 164 45.19 12.00 15.78
C ILE A 164 46.00 12.98 14.95
N LYS A 165 45.70 14.27 15.07
CA LYS A 165 46.42 15.34 14.40
C LYS A 165 47.45 15.96 15.38
N LYS A 166 48.47 16.63 14.83
CA LYS A 166 49.47 17.35 15.63
C LYS A 166 48.77 18.44 16.47
N GLY A 167 48.98 18.39 17.79
CA GLY A 167 48.32 19.32 18.74
C GLY A 167 47.02 18.80 19.37
N ASP A 168 46.52 17.63 18.97
CA ASP A 168 45.34 17.03 19.59
C ASP A 168 45.65 16.52 20.99
N THR A 169 44.64 16.59 21.85
CA THR A 169 44.64 15.94 23.18
C THR A 169 43.36 15.07 23.29
N LEU A 170 43.43 13.98 24.06
CA LEU A 170 42.26 13.11 24.25
C LEU A 170 41.05 13.86 24.83
N SER A 171 41.32 14.83 25.73
CA SER A 171 40.28 15.67 26.32
C SER A 171 39.61 16.60 25.28
N ALA A 172 40.41 17.17 24.35
CA ALA A 172 39.87 17.99 23.27
C ALA A 172 39.04 17.14 22.27
N ILE A 173 39.51 15.94 21.94
CA ILE A 173 38.78 14.97 21.10
C ILE A 173 37.47 14.58 21.79
N CYS A 174 37.49 14.24 23.09
CA CYS A 174 36.27 13.90 23.84
C CYS A 174 35.28 15.07 23.87
N ARG A 175 35.77 16.31 24.10
CA ARG A 175 34.93 17.49 24.06
C ARG A 175 34.26 17.69 22.71
N LYS A 176 35.00 17.47 21.62
CA LYS A 176 34.52 17.62 20.25
C LYS A 176 33.45 16.57 19.86
N TYR A 177 33.67 15.32 20.21
CA TYR A 177 32.84 14.19 19.75
C TYR A 177 31.73 13.81 20.72
N TYR A 178 31.94 13.96 22.02
CA TYR A 178 31.02 13.56 23.09
C TYR A 178 30.45 14.73 23.89
N GLY A 179 30.94 15.95 23.65
CA GLY A 179 30.56 17.13 24.40
C GLY A 179 31.10 17.16 25.85
N ASP A 180 31.92 16.18 26.21
CA ASP A 180 32.41 15.99 27.59
C ASP A 180 33.90 15.62 27.61
N SER A 181 34.73 16.54 28.11
CA SER A 181 36.18 16.35 28.19
C SER A 181 36.60 15.35 29.26
N SER A 182 35.76 15.07 30.28
CA SER A 182 36.10 14.17 31.38
C SER A 182 36.23 12.70 30.96
N LEU A 183 35.63 12.34 29.81
CA LEU A 183 35.66 10.99 29.26
C LEU A 183 37.00 10.55 28.69
N TYR A 184 38.05 11.41 28.73
CA TYR A 184 39.34 11.11 28.11
C TYR A 184 40.03 9.88 28.72
N LYS A 185 39.88 9.63 30.03
CA LYS A 185 40.44 8.45 30.69
C LYS A 185 39.78 7.16 30.21
N LYS A 186 38.44 7.18 30.02
CA LYS A 186 37.68 6.05 29.54
C LYS A 186 37.98 5.78 28.08
N LEU A 187 38.08 6.83 27.24
CA LEU A 187 38.47 6.71 25.83
C LEU A 187 39.90 6.14 25.71
N ALA A 188 40.82 6.54 26.58
CA ALA A 188 42.16 5.97 26.62
C ALA A 188 42.13 4.48 26.95
N SER A 189 41.40 4.07 27.98
CA SER A 189 41.22 2.66 28.34
C SER A 189 40.61 1.85 27.18
N TYR A 190 39.58 2.37 26.54
CA TYR A 190 38.93 1.70 25.38
C TYR A 190 39.89 1.47 24.21
N ASN A 191 40.87 2.39 24.02
CA ASN A 191 41.86 2.31 22.94
C ASN A 191 43.21 1.72 23.44
N ASN A 192 43.29 1.13 24.63
CA ASN A 192 44.51 0.57 25.23
C ASN A 192 45.66 1.58 25.28
N ILE A 193 45.38 2.87 25.48
CA ILE A 193 46.38 3.93 25.62
C ILE A 193 46.82 3.98 27.11
N LYS A 194 48.05 3.56 27.39
CA LYS A 194 48.62 3.49 28.76
C LYS A 194 48.72 4.87 29.40
N ASN A 195 49.12 5.88 28.65
CA ASN A 195 49.23 7.25 29.16
C ASN A 195 48.31 8.20 28.38
N PRO A 196 47.17 8.64 28.95
CA PRO A 196 46.21 9.52 28.28
C PRO A 196 46.78 10.89 27.86
N ASN A 197 47.87 11.33 28.51
CA ASN A 197 48.53 12.60 28.22
C ASN A 197 49.57 12.52 27.10
N LEU A 198 49.90 11.31 26.65
CA LEU A 198 50.86 11.06 25.59
C LEU A 198 50.24 10.33 24.39
N ILE A 199 49.64 11.08 23.49
CA ILE A 199 49.11 10.57 22.25
C ILE A 199 50.01 10.96 21.08
N ILE A 200 50.13 10.10 20.08
CA ILE A 200 51.05 10.28 18.96
C ILE A 200 50.23 10.68 17.71
N ALA A 201 50.59 11.83 17.12
CA ALA A 201 50.00 12.25 15.85
C ALA A 201 50.21 11.21 14.75
N GLY A 202 49.20 10.99 13.91
CA GLY A 202 49.21 9.97 12.88
C GLY A 202 48.67 8.60 13.31
N LYS A 203 48.52 8.33 14.60
CA LYS A 203 47.84 7.10 15.07
C LYS A 203 46.33 7.25 14.99
N THR A 204 45.65 6.15 14.68
CA THR A 204 44.19 6.08 14.62
C THR A 204 43.66 5.51 15.95
N ILE A 205 42.65 6.19 16.52
CA ILE A 205 41.89 5.73 17.67
C ILE A 205 40.45 5.44 17.28
N LYS A 206 39.84 4.53 18.01
CA LYS A 206 38.38 4.21 17.85
C LYS A 206 37.60 5.11 18.80
N LEU A 207 36.58 5.77 18.24
CA LEU A 207 35.59 6.56 18.96
C LEU A 207 34.32 5.75 19.11
N PRO A 208 34.07 5.04 20.19
CA PRO A 208 32.86 4.27 20.43
C PRO A 208 31.68 5.20 20.75
N ASP A 209 30.48 4.64 20.81
CA ASP A 209 29.31 5.37 21.33
C ASP A 209 29.56 5.78 22.79
N LYS A 210 29.05 6.94 23.20
CA LYS A 210 29.19 7.48 24.56
C LYS A 210 28.72 6.50 25.64
N SER A 211 27.79 5.58 25.32
CA SER A 211 27.30 4.56 26.24
C SER A 211 28.30 3.44 26.53
N LEU A 212 29.38 3.34 25.75
CA LEU A 212 30.46 2.36 25.94
C LEU A 212 31.71 2.94 26.67
N LEU A 213 31.69 4.21 27.01
CA LEU A 213 32.67 4.95 27.79
C LEU A 213 32.15 5.22 29.19
#